data_3935f22622c0361e07909bbc45a45f98
#
_entry.id   3935f22622c0361e07909bbc45a45f98
#
_cell.length_a   1.000
_cell.length_b   1.000
_cell.length_c   1.000
_cell.angle_alpha   90.00
_cell.angle_beta   90.00
_cell.angle_gamma   90.00
#
_symmetry.space_group_name_H-M   'P 1'
#
loop_
_entity.id
_entity.type
_entity.pdbx_description
1 polymer ?
#
loop_
_entity_poly.entity_id
_entity_poly.type
_entity_poly.pdbx_seq_one_letter_code
_entity_poly.pdbx_strand_id
1 'polypeptide(L)'
;MKSSDLISSFCLVLTGLLLSPGNAAWTGQVNFYVHNKCQFPVWPATAPNTGQPVIADGGFYLPPGTIHRFSAPPSWAGRIWARTGCRFGSNWHPACETGDCDGRLACGGLSGTPPATLVQVSLPADNDQPSFYDISLVDGYNIPISVESKPAWPKCGIPGCSKNLNDVCPAELQVVNGEGKVVACKSACLAFNADKFCCRNQYGTPEKCKPSVYSWIFKDACPCYYSYAYDSPAPLVSCASKDYVITFCPSTWGGEQAQGGNHTHVLA
;
A
#
# COMPACT_ATOMS: atom_id res chain seq x y z
N MET A 1 -22.71 74.05 -57.58
CA MET A 1 -23.39 73.96 -56.40
C MET A 1 -23.96 72.54 -56.33
N LYS A 2 -23.18 71.59 -55.90
CA LYS A 2 -23.63 70.21 -55.64
C LYS A 2 -22.87 69.66 -54.42
N SER A 3 -23.64 69.43 -53.37
CA SER A 3 -23.21 68.79 -52.16
C SER A 3 -22.93 67.33 -52.42
N SER A 4 -21.83 66.83 -51.98
CA SER A 4 -21.45 65.38 -52.06
C SER A 4 -21.40 64.85 -50.63
N ASP A 5 -22.39 64.05 -50.33
CA ASP A 5 -22.45 63.29 -49.06
C ASP A 5 -21.47 62.09 -49.06
N LEU A 6 -20.52 62.09 -48.14
CA LEU A 6 -19.62 61.03 -47.88
C LEU A 6 -20.23 60.12 -46.79
N ILE A 7 -20.77 59.00 -47.20
CA ILE A 7 -21.21 57.94 -46.27
C ILE A 7 -19.96 57.14 -45.85
N SER A 8 -19.57 57.34 -44.60
CA SER A 8 -18.51 56.56 -43.98
C SER A 8 -19.06 55.19 -43.53
N SER A 9 -18.66 54.14 -44.21
CA SER A 9 -19.03 52.77 -43.87
C SER A 9 -18.10 52.25 -42.76
N PHE A 10 -18.63 52.18 -41.52
CA PHE A 10 -17.93 51.59 -40.39
C PHE A 10 -18.05 50.06 -40.50
N CYS A 11 -16.97 49.42 -40.89
CA CYS A 11 -16.85 47.95 -40.93
C CYS A 11 -16.54 47.49 -39.50
N LEU A 12 -17.54 46.99 -38.77
CA LEU A 12 -17.38 46.32 -37.47
C LEU A 12 -16.74 44.95 -37.70
N VAL A 13 -15.45 44.86 -37.44
CA VAL A 13 -14.75 43.56 -37.37
C VAL A 13 -15.11 42.93 -36.03
N LEU A 14 -16.06 42.01 -36.02
CA LEU A 14 -16.31 41.12 -34.90
C LEU A 14 -15.14 40.13 -34.85
N THR A 15 -14.13 40.39 -34.01
CA THR A 15 -13.16 39.39 -33.63
C THR A 15 -13.84 38.38 -32.70
N GLY A 16 -14.37 37.30 -33.28
CA GLY A 16 -14.82 36.14 -32.52
C GLY A 16 -13.64 35.55 -31.76
N LEU A 17 -13.60 35.72 -30.44
CA LEU A 17 -12.76 34.87 -29.58
C LEU A 17 -13.28 33.44 -29.73
N LEU A 18 -12.57 32.64 -30.52
CA LEU A 18 -12.67 31.18 -30.48
C LEU A 18 -12.10 30.78 -29.11
N LEU A 19 -12.96 30.64 -28.12
CA LEU A 19 -12.68 29.88 -26.90
C LEU A 19 -12.45 28.43 -27.38
N SER A 20 -11.21 28.07 -27.60
CA SER A 20 -10.82 26.66 -27.70
C SER A 20 -11.37 25.95 -26.47
N PRO A 21 -12.14 24.86 -26.62
CA PRO A 21 -12.49 24.05 -25.48
C PRO A 21 -11.14 23.64 -24.85
N GLY A 22 -10.87 24.19 -23.68
CA GLY A 22 -9.70 23.78 -22.91
C GLY A 22 -9.77 22.26 -22.78
N ASN A 23 -8.86 21.57 -23.42
CA ASN A 23 -8.60 20.18 -23.12
C ASN A 23 -8.36 20.16 -21.61
N ALA A 24 -9.36 19.71 -20.86
CA ALA A 24 -9.17 19.39 -19.47
C ALA A 24 -8.00 18.39 -19.46
N ALA A 25 -6.82 18.90 -19.09
CA ALA A 25 -5.64 18.07 -18.96
C ALA A 25 -6.04 16.94 -18.00
N TRP A 26 -6.15 15.77 -18.55
CA TRP A 26 -6.52 14.58 -17.82
C TRP A 26 -5.43 14.40 -16.74
N THR A 27 -5.82 14.52 -15.49
CA THR A 27 -4.86 14.63 -14.39
C THR A 27 -4.14 13.32 -14.07
N GLY A 28 -4.42 12.25 -14.82
CA GLY A 28 -3.69 10.99 -14.75
C GLY A 28 -3.55 10.36 -13.35
N GLN A 29 -4.30 10.86 -12.38
CA GLN A 29 -4.19 10.44 -10.99
C GLN A 29 -4.78 9.06 -10.80
N VAL A 30 -4.09 8.23 -10.02
CA VAL A 30 -4.57 6.96 -9.50
C VAL A 30 -5.08 7.17 -8.08
N ASN A 31 -6.28 6.64 -7.78
CA ASN A 31 -6.87 6.75 -6.46
C ASN A 31 -6.67 5.48 -5.66
N PHE A 32 -6.31 5.63 -4.41
CA PHE A 32 -6.26 4.59 -3.41
C PHE A 32 -7.38 4.77 -2.40
N TYR A 33 -8.17 3.73 -2.20
CA TYR A 33 -9.19 3.62 -1.16
C TYR A 33 -8.64 2.68 -0.10
N VAL A 34 -8.20 3.20 1.02
CA VAL A 34 -7.62 2.42 2.09
C VAL A 34 -8.68 2.10 3.12
N HIS A 35 -8.98 0.81 3.30
CA HIS A 35 -10.04 0.32 4.16
C HIS A 35 -9.46 -0.39 5.38
N ASN A 36 -9.84 0.03 6.58
CA ASN A 36 -9.51 -0.68 7.82
C ASN A 36 -10.65 -1.64 8.19
N LYS A 37 -10.45 -2.93 7.97
CA LYS A 37 -11.34 -4.01 8.44
C LYS A 37 -10.84 -4.68 9.73
N CYS A 38 -9.71 -4.23 10.28
CA CYS A 38 -9.25 -4.71 11.59
C CYS A 38 -10.24 -4.29 12.68
N GLN A 39 -10.28 -5.01 13.79
CA GLN A 39 -11.07 -4.67 14.96
C GLN A 39 -10.43 -3.56 15.82
N PHE A 40 -9.30 -3.03 15.42
CA PHE A 40 -8.52 -2.01 16.09
C PHE A 40 -8.13 -0.91 15.09
N PRO A 41 -7.84 0.31 15.58
CA PRO A 41 -7.38 1.38 14.71
C PRO A 41 -6.01 1.05 14.11
N VAL A 42 -5.81 1.51 12.87
CA VAL A 42 -4.51 1.48 12.21
C VAL A 42 -4.11 2.90 11.81
N TRP A 43 -2.83 3.09 11.54
CA TRP A 43 -2.29 4.36 11.04
C TRP A 43 -1.60 4.09 9.70
N PRO A 44 -2.35 4.10 8.58
CA PRO A 44 -1.75 3.95 7.27
C PRO A 44 -0.63 4.96 7.06
N ALA A 45 0.40 4.56 6.35
CA ALA A 45 1.50 5.44 6.01
C ALA A 45 1.99 5.18 4.59
N THR A 46 2.63 6.20 4.01
CA THR A 46 3.18 6.18 2.65
C THR A 46 4.60 6.70 2.65
N ALA A 47 5.48 6.04 1.91
CA ALA A 47 6.82 6.50 1.64
C ALA A 47 7.11 6.44 0.14
N PRO A 48 7.44 7.58 -0.50
CA PRO A 48 7.79 7.61 -1.90
C PRO A 48 9.19 7.02 -2.14
N ASN A 49 9.42 6.49 -3.33
CA ASN A 49 10.77 6.24 -3.80
C ASN A 49 11.50 7.57 -4.05
N THR A 50 12.83 7.52 -4.10
CA THR A 50 13.66 8.71 -4.34
C THR A 50 13.18 9.53 -5.53
N GLY A 51 12.99 10.83 -5.34
CA GLY A 51 12.54 11.75 -6.38
C GLY A 51 11.01 11.82 -6.58
N GLN A 52 10.23 11.01 -5.85
CA GLN A 52 8.77 11.04 -5.90
C GLN A 52 8.18 11.92 -4.79
N PRO A 53 7.01 12.55 -5.01
CA PRO A 53 6.37 13.38 -4.01
C PRO A 53 5.78 12.54 -2.88
N VAL A 54 5.71 13.12 -1.69
CA VAL A 54 4.96 12.58 -0.57
C VAL A 54 3.46 12.68 -0.88
N ILE A 55 2.72 11.59 -0.70
CA ILE A 55 1.26 11.54 -0.83
C ILE A 55 0.61 11.28 0.53
N ALA A 56 -0.65 11.70 0.70
CA ALA A 56 -1.42 11.53 1.95
C ALA A 56 -0.63 11.99 3.21
N ASP A 57 0.13 13.09 3.11
CA ASP A 57 1.00 13.65 4.16
C ASP A 57 2.01 12.65 4.75
N GLY A 58 2.18 11.49 4.10
CA GLY A 58 2.98 10.38 4.57
C GLY A 58 2.29 9.51 5.62
N GLY A 59 1.07 9.84 6.07
CA GLY A 59 0.32 8.99 6.99
C GLY A 59 -0.79 9.69 7.76
N PHE A 60 -1.77 8.89 8.22
CA PHE A 60 -2.98 9.36 8.88
C PHE A 60 -3.56 8.31 9.84
N TYR A 61 -4.55 8.71 10.65
CA TYR A 61 -5.32 7.81 11.53
C TYR A 61 -6.52 7.23 10.78
N LEU A 62 -6.77 5.92 10.91
CA LEU A 62 -7.88 5.23 10.28
C LEU A 62 -8.60 4.31 11.28
N PRO A 63 -9.78 4.71 11.79
CA PRO A 63 -10.59 3.91 12.70
C PRO A 63 -11.04 2.58 12.08
N PRO A 64 -11.41 1.57 12.91
CA PRO A 64 -12.05 0.35 12.44
C PRO A 64 -13.29 0.62 11.56
N GLY A 65 -13.47 -0.15 10.49
CA GLY A 65 -14.62 -0.08 9.61
C GLY A 65 -14.66 1.14 8.68
N THR A 66 -13.64 2.00 8.68
CA THR A 66 -13.62 3.21 7.87
C THR A 66 -12.76 3.09 6.62
N ILE A 67 -13.04 3.95 5.65
CA ILE A 67 -12.30 4.08 4.40
C ILE A 67 -11.77 5.51 4.27
N HIS A 68 -10.51 5.63 3.89
CA HIS A 68 -9.92 6.91 3.51
C HIS A 68 -9.46 6.85 2.05
N ARG A 69 -9.71 7.94 1.29
CA ARG A 69 -9.28 8.05 -0.11
C ARG A 69 -8.18 9.09 -0.24
N PHE A 70 -7.15 8.75 -0.98
CA PHE A 70 -6.15 9.71 -1.45
C PHE A 70 -5.73 9.37 -2.89
N SER A 71 -5.02 10.28 -3.53
CA SER A 71 -4.57 10.12 -4.92
C SER A 71 -3.05 10.20 -5.00
N ALA A 72 -2.50 9.50 -5.99
CA ALA A 72 -1.11 9.61 -6.38
C ALA A 72 -0.99 10.16 -7.81
N PRO A 73 0.03 10.97 -8.11
CA PRO A 73 0.26 11.47 -9.46
C PRO A 73 0.78 10.36 -10.39
N PRO A 74 0.76 10.56 -11.71
CA PRO A 74 1.42 9.68 -12.67
C PRO A 74 2.88 9.45 -12.31
N SER A 75 3.40 8.30 -12.67
CA SER A 75 4.78 7.84 -12.38
C SER A 75 5.10 7.69 -10.89
N TRP A 76 4.14 7.88 -9.99
CA TRP A 76 4.43 7.70 -8.57
C TRP A 76 4.84 6.26 -8.28
N ALA A 77 5.93 6.13 -7.56
CA ALA A 77 6.38 4.84 -7.06
C ALA A 77 6.73 4.97 -5.57
N GLY A 78 6.37 3.96 -4.79
CA GLY A 78 6.58 4.00 -3.35
C GLY A 78 5.95 2.81 -2.62
N ARG A 79 5.77 2.98 -1.33
CA ARG A 79 5.29 1.95 -0.41
C ARG A 79 4.12 2.48 0.40
N ILE A 80 3.18 1.59 0.71
CA ILE A 80 2.04 1.84 1.59
C ILE A 80 2.02 0.72 2.62
N TRP A 81 1.88 1.06 3.91
CA TRP A 81 1.79 0.08 5.00
C TRP A 81 0.85 0.56 6.09
N ALA A 82 0.55 -0.30 7.05
CA ALA A 82 -0.16 0.07 8.26
C ALA A 82 0.78 0.03 9.46
N ARG A 83 0.68 1.05 10.31
CA ARG A 83 1.26 1.07 11.65
C ARG A 83 0.20 0.62 12.64
N THR A 84 0.60 -0.08 13.70
CA THR A 84 -0.31 -0.56 14.74
C THR A 84 0.15 -0.17 16.12
N GLY A 85 -0.78 -0.12 17.11
CA GLY A 85 -0.48 0.17 18.49
C GLY A 85 0.13 1.56 18.71
N CYS A 86 -0.25 2.55 17.90
CA CYS A 86 0.38 3.87 17.98
C CYS A 86 -0.17 4.73 19.12
N ARG A 87 0.76 5.44 19.76
CA ARG A 87 0.50 6.47 20.78
C ARG A 87 1.43 7.64 20.49
N PHE A 88 0.87 8.75 20.01
CA PHE A 88 1.65 9.94 19.67
C PHE A 88 1.71 10.91 20.84
N GLY A 89 2.86 11.49 21.09
CA GLY A 89 3.12 12.45 22.15
C GLY A 89 4.62 12.56 22.44
N SER A 90 5.04 13.60 23.15
CA SER A 90 6.46 13.92 23.39
C SER A 90 7.26 12.82 24.13
N ASN A 91 6.58 11.88 24.78
CA ASN A 91 7.22 10.85 25.61
C ASN A 91 7.22 9.44 24.95
N TRP A 92 6.73 9.33 23.70
CA TRP A 92 6.60 8.04 23.01
C TRP A 92 7.53 7.96 21.82
N HIS A 93 8.63 7.23 21.97
CA HIS A 93 9.54 6.84 20.89
C HIS A 93 9.98 5.37 21.08
N PRO A 94 9.66 4.45 20.17
CA PRO A 94 8.79 4.66 19.01
C PRO A 94 7.34 4.93 19.41
N ALA A 95 6.60 5.68 18.57
CA ALA A 95 5.18 5.97 18.82
C ALA A 95 4.27 4.78 18.52
N CYS A 96 4.68 3.86 17.67
CA CYS A 96 3.89 2.70 17.26
C CYS A 96 4.60 1.38 17.61
N GLU A 97 3.82 0.35 17.95
CA GLU A 97 4.36 -1.01 18.19
C GLU A 97 4.96 -1.61 16.91
N THR A 98 4.37 -1.31 15.73
CA THR A 98 4.88 -1.79 14.44
C THR A 98 4.84 -0.71 13.37
N GLY A 99 5.83 -0.73 12.48
CA GLY A 99 5.88 0.11 11.29
C GLY A 99 6.08 1.61 11.58
N ASP A 100 6.58 1.98 12.76
CA ASP A 100 6.78 3.37 13.18
C ASP A 100 7.64 4.17 12.21
N CYS A 101 7.37 5.45 12.07
CA CYS A 101 8.13 6.36 11.24
C CYS A 101 8.67 7.54 12.07
N ASP A 102 9.61 7.25 12.95
CA ASP A 102 10.27 8.24 13.81
C ASP A 102 9.29 8.99 14.74
N GLY A 103 8.30 8.26 15.29
CA GLY A 103 7.34 8.81 16.23
C GLY A 103 6.35 9.81 15.66
N ARG A 104 6.21 9.92 14.33
CA ARG A 104 5.38 10.93 13.66
C ARG A 104 4.05 10.35 13.19
N LEU A 105 2.98 11.13 13.29
CA LEU A 105 1.70 10.80 12.66
C LEU A 105 1.81 10.93 11.12
N ALA A 106 2.26 12.06 10.64
CA ALA A 106 2.60 12.31 9.24
C ALA A 106 4.08 11.97 9.02
N CYS A 107 4.35 10.84 8.37
CA CYS A 107 5.73 10.36 8.17
C CYS A 107 6.59 11.28 7.30
N GLY A 108 5.96 12.15 6.48
CA GLY A 108 6.68 13.12 5.64
C GLY A 108 7.65 12.47 4.63
N GLY A 109 7.34 11.26 4.19
CA GLY A 109 8.16 10.48 3.26
C GLY A 109 9.16 9.53 3.91
N LEU A 110 9.26 9.48 5.24
CA LEU A 110 10.07 8.49 5.95
C LEU A 110 9.47 7.09 5.78
N SER A 111 10.34 6.10 5.64
CA SER A 111 9.94 4.69 5.66
C SER A 111 9.59 4.24 7.09
N GLY A 112 8.71 3.24 7.18
CA GLY A 112 8.41 2.59 8.45
C GLY A 112 9.55 1.71 8.94
N THR A 113 9.71 1.63 10.26
CA THR A 113 10.64 0.70 10.90
C THR A 113 10.11 -0.74 10.76
N PRO A 114 10.87 -1.66 10.16
CA PRO A 114 10.49 -3.07 10.10
C PRO A 114 10.37 -3.72 11.50
N PRO A 115 9.54 -4.77 11.67
CA PRO A 115 8.79 -5.47 10.63
C PRO A 115 7.47 -4.80 10.28
N ALA A 116 7.13 -4.80 8.98
CA ALA A 116 5.85 -4.34 8.47
C ALA A 116 5.53 -5.01 7.12
N THR A 117 4.26 -5.32 6.88
CA THR A 117 3.76 -5.75 5.58
C THR A 117 3.68 -4.54 4.66
N LEU A 118 4.29 -4.60 3.50
CA LEU A 118 4.37 -3.48 2.56
C LEU A 118 3.60 -3.75 1.27
N VAL A 119 2.74 -2.84 0.86
CA VAL A 119 2.27 -2.75 -0.52
C VAL A 119 3.28 -1.89 -1.28
N GLN A 120 3.93 -2.46 -2.26
CA GLN A 120 4.84 -1.75 -3.15
C GLN A 120 4.10 -1.41 -4.44
N VAL A 121 4.24 -0.18 -4.93
CA VAL A 121 3.49 0.33 -6.07
C VAL A 121 4.41 1.07 -7.02
N SER A 122 4.21 0.85 -8.33
CA SER A 122 4.80 1.64 -9.41
C SER A 122 3.69 2.00 -10.40
N LEU A 123 3.33 3.27 -10.47
CA LEU A 123 2.31 3.78 -11.37
C LEU A 123 2.92 4.16 -12.72
N PRO A 124 2.17 4.01 -13.83
CA PRO A 124 2.64 4.43 -15.14
C PRO A 124 2.66 5.95 -15.28
N ALA A 125 3.44 6.43 -16.26
CA ALA A 125 3.47 7.84 -16.64
C ALA A 125 2.21 8.28 -17.38
N ASP A 126 1.61 7.37 -18.11
CA ASP A 126 0.37 7.57 -18.86
C ASP A 126 -0.61 6.42 -18.60
N ASN A 127 -1.87 6.65 -18.98
CA ASN A 127 -2.97 5.78 -18.57
C ASN A 127 -3.17 4.52 -19.39
N ASP A 128 -2.47 4.40 -20.48
CA ASP A 128 -2.58 3.26 -21.39
C ASP A 128 -1.65 2.12 -20.93
N GLN A 129 -0.77 2.44 -19.97
CA GLN A 129 0.14 1.47 -19.37
C GLN A 129 -0.41 0.94 -18.04
N PRO A 130 -0.10 -0.29 -17.67
CA PRO A 130 -0.51 -0.85 -16.39
C PRO A 130 0.32 -0.31 -15.22
N SER A 131 -0.31 -0.22 -14.05
CA SER A 131 0.40 -0.15 -12.76
C SER A 131 0.99 -1.51 -12.43
N PHE A 132 2.12 -1.50 -11.74
CA PHE A 132 2.71 -2.70 -11.15
C PHE A 132 2.67 -2.59 -9.63
N TYR A 133 2.26 -3.65 -8.97
CA TYR A 133 2.25 -3.70 -7.52
C TYR A 133 2.36 -5.13 -6.97
N ASP A 134 2.83 -5.21 -5.75
CA ASP A 134 2.94 -6.45 -4.98
C ASP A 134 2.71 -6.19 -3.49
N ILE A 135 2.61 -7.28 -2.72
CA ILE A 135 2.69 -7.23 -1.27
C ILE A 135 3.95 -8.00 -0.84
N SER A 136 4.78 -7.32 -0.06
CA SER A 136 6.09 -7.81 0.36
C SER A 136 6.16 -8.07 1.85
N LEU A 137 6.74 -9.21 2.21
CA LEU A 137 7.15 -9.59 3.57
C LEU A 137 8.68 -9.62 3.71
N VAL A 138 9.42 -9.10 2.74
CA VAL A 138 10.89 -9.02 2.81
C VAL A 138 11.34 -8.22 4.04
N ASP A 139 10.57 -7.19 4.40
CA ASP A 139 10.76 -6.38 5.61
C ASP A 139 9.93 -6.90 6.81
N GLY A 140 9.45 -8.15 6.75
CA GLY A 140 8.64 -8.78 7.79
C GLY A 140 7.14 -8.57 7.61
N TYR A 141 6.39 -8.95 8.65
CA TYR A 141 4.94 -8.94 8.69
C TYR A 141 4.44 -8.31 9.98
N ASN A 142 3.35 -7.55 9.90
CA ASN A 142 2.61 -7.11 11.07
C ASN A 142 1.11 -7.44 10.98
N ILE A 143 0.43 -7.04 9.89
CA ILE A 143 -0.97 -7.37 9.62
C ILE A 143 -1.16 -7.76 8.15
N PRO A 144 -2.20 -8.54 7.83
CA PRO A 144 -2.49 -8.91 6.44
C PRO A 144 -3.11 -7.75 5.67
N ILE A 145 -2.85 -7.72 4.37
CA ILE A 145 -3.34 -6.70 3.44
C ILE A 145 -3.92 -7.41 2.22
N SER A 146 -4.99 -6.89 1.61
CA SER A 146 -5.37 -7.24 0.24
C SER A 146 -5.35 -6.01 -0.65
N VAL A 147 -5.16 -6.21 -1.94
CA VAL A 147 -5.26 -5.17 -2.95
C VAL A 147 -6.22 -5.63 -4.04
N GLU A 148 -7.15 -4.76 -4.43
CA GLU A 148 -8.11 -5.01 -5.50
C GLU A 148 -8.24 -3.77 -6.38
N SER A 149 -8.53 -3.95 -7.68
CA SER A 149 -8.90 -2.84 -8.55
C SER A 149 -10.37 -2.47 -8.33
N LYS A 150 -10.75 -1.23 -8.70
CA LYS A 150 -12.14 -0.78 -8.71
C LYS A 150 -12.48 -0.23 -10.10
N PRO A 151 -13.38 -0.89 -10.89
CA PRO A 151 -14.09 -2.13 -10.53
C PRO A 151 -13.15 -3.31 -10.31
N ALA A 152 -13.58 -4.29 -9.52
CA ALA A 152 -12.77 -5.46 -9.19
C ALA A 152 -12.58 -6.36 -10.41
N TRP A 153 -11.33 -6.61 -10.76
CA TRP A 153 -10.95 -7.59 -11.77
C TRP A 153 -10.08 -8.68 -11.12
N PRO A 154 -10.44 -9.96 -11.22
CA PRO A 154 -9.74 -11.05 -10.52
C PRO A 154 -8.21 -11.05 -10.75
N LYS A 155 -7.76 -10.80 -11.98
CA LYS A 155 -6.33 -10.73 -12.33
C LYS A 155 -5.57 -9.56 -11.70
N CYS A 156 -6.31 -8.57 -11.17
CA CYS A 156 -5.79 -7.39 -10.49
C CYS A 156 -5.84 -7.54 -8.97
N GLY A 157 -6.32 -8.68 -8.44
CA GLY A 157 -6.44 -8.92 -7.01
C GLY A 157 -5.20 -9.58 -6.42
N ILE A 158 -4.79 -9.11 -5.25
CA ILE A 158 -3.89 -9.83 -4.34
C ILE A 158 -4.72 -10.11 -3.09
N PRO A 159 -5.12 -11.37 -2.83
CA PRO A 159 -5.88 -11.72 -1.64
C PRO A 159 -5.03 -11.57 -0.38
N GLY A 160 -5.70 -11.50 0.76
CA GLY A 160 -5.03 -11.56 2.07
C GLY A 160 -4.34 -12.89 2.33
N CYS A 161 -3.65 -12.97 3.46
CA CYS A 161 -3.03 -14.21 3.93
C CYS A 161 -4.12 -15.26 4.27
N SER A 162 -3.79 -16.54 4.13
CA SER A 162 -4.66 -17.67 4.51
C SER A 162 -4.60 -17.95 6.01
N LYS A 163 -3.54 -17.49 6.69
CA LYS A 163 -3.32 -17.63 8.14
C LYS A 163 -2.77 -16.33 8.70
N ASN A 164 -3.00 -16.06 9.97
CA ASN A 164 -2.29 -15.01 10.67
C ASN A 164 -0.83 -15.44 10.89
N LEU A 165 0.10 -14.77 10.23
CA LEU A 165 1.51 -15.12 10.35
C LEU A 165 2.06 -14.91 11.77
N ASN A 166 1.49 -14.00 12.56
CA ASN A 166 1.91 -13.81 13.94
C ASN A 166 1.63 -15.04 14.81
N ASP A 167 0.57 -15.82 14.51
CA ASP A 167 0.22 -17.03 15.29
C ASP A 167 1.15 -18.21 15.01
N VAL A 168 1.81 -18.21 13.85
CA VAL A 168 2.75 -19.27 13.42
C VAL A 168 4.19 -18.76 13.32
N CYS A 169 4.46 -17.56 13.80
CA CYS A 169 5.77 -16.94 13.75
C CYS A 169 6.77 -17.70 14.63
N PRO A 170 7.90 -18.16 14.10
CA PRO A 170 8.97 -18.77 14.90
C PRO A 170 9.43 -17.85 16.03
N ALA A 171 9.71 -18.41 17.20
CA ALA A 171 10.05 -17.63 18.40
C ALA A 171 11.19 -16.63 18.17
N GLU A 172 12.21 -17.00 17.40
CA GLU A 172 13.37 -16.19 17.06
C GLU A 172 13.03 -15.02 16.09
N LEU A 173 11.86 -15.05 15.45
CA LEU A 173 11.39 -13.98 14.54
C LEU A 173 10.34 -13.09 15.18
N GLN A 174 9.80 -13.46 16.34
CA GLN A 174 8.70 -12.72 16.98
C GLN A 174 9.12 -11.34 17.44
N VAL A 175 8.22 -10.38 17.28
CA VAL A 175 8.20 -9.11 18.00
C VAL A 175 7.05 -9.17 18.97
N VAL A 176 7.39 -9.13 20.28
CA VAL A 176 6.45 -9.26 21.37
C VAL A 176 6.30 -7.89 22.04
N ASN A 177 5.06 -7.45 22.27
CA ASN A 177 4.79 -6.19 22.96
C ASN A 177 4.87 -6.35 24.49
N GLY A 178 4.67 -5.23 25.22
CA GLY A 178 4.73 -5.21 26.68
C GLY A 178 3.67 -6.08 27.38
N GLU A 179 2.66 -6.55 26.67
CA GLU A 179 1.60 -7.44 27.16
C GLU A 179 1.89 -8.94 26.86
N GLY A 180 3.03 -9.24 26.25
CA GLY A 180 3.41 -10.60 25.89
C GLY A 180 2.74 -11.10 24.59
N LYS A 181 2.08 -10.23 23.82
CA LYS A 181 1.45 -10.57 22.55
C LYS A 181 2.43 -10.44 21.38
N VAL A 182 2.44 -11.41 20.48
CA VAL A 182 3.16 -11.30 19.20
C VAL A 182 2.43 -10.29 18.31
N VAL A 183 3.07 -9.16 18.01
CA VAL A 183 2.50 -8.06 17.22
C VAL A 183 3.07 -7.98 15.81
N ALA A 184 4.22 -8.62 15.57
CA ALA A 184 4.84 -8.70 14.27
C ALA A 184 5.80 -9.89 14.17
N CYS A 185 6.15 -10.27 12.93
CA CYS A 185 7.08 -11.34 12.61
C CYS A 185 8.19 -10.80 11.70
N LYS A 186 9.45 -10.86 12.17
CA LYS A 186 10.62 -10.44 11.39
C LYS A 186 10.84 -11.38 10.23
N SER A 187 11.25 -10.88 9.08
CA SER A 187 11.85 -11.77 8.07
C SER A 187 13.17 -12.36 8.57
N ALA A 188 13.62 -13.45 7.97
CA ALA A 188 14.91 -14.03 8.32
C ALA A 188 16.08 -13.06 8.05
N CYS A 189 15.96 -12.22 6.99
CA CYS A 189 16.94 -11.17 6.75
C CYS A 189 16.98 -10.18 7.91
N LEU A 190 15.82 -9.69 8.34
CA LEU A 190 15.73 -8.73 9.43
C LEU A 190 16.21 -9.29 10.77
N ALA A 191 15.90 -10.56 11.06
CA ALA A 191 16.25 -11.19 12.33
C ALA A 191 17.73 -11.55 12.43
N PHE A 192 18.31 -12.08 11.37
CA PHE A 192 19.68 -12.67 11.41
C PHE A 192 20.73 -11.82 10.69
N ASN A 193 20.34 -10.84 9.89
CA ASN A 193 21.21 -9.98 9.08
C ASN A 193 22.28 -10.76 8.27
N ALA A 194 21.96 -11.99 7.86
CA ALA A 194 22.87 -12.87 7.13
C ALA A 194 22.63 -12.74 5.61
N ASP A 195 23.71 -12.67 4.84
CA ASP A 195 23.67 -12.43 3.39
C ASP A 195 22.80 -13.44 2.64
N LYS A 196 22.82 -14.70 3.05
CA LYS A 196 21.99 -15.78 2.47
C LYS A 196 20.47 -15.55 2.63
N PHE A 197 20.04 -14.84 3.69
CA PHE A 197 18.65 -14.49 3.91
C PHE A 197 18.29 -13.14 3.31
N CYS A 198 19.27 -12.23 3.22
CA CYS A 198 19.09 -10.89 2.68
C CYS A 198 19.36 -10.80 1.18
N CYS A 199 19.74 -11.91 0.54
CA CYS A 199 20.10 -11.98 -0.87
C CYS A 199 21.16 -10.94 -1.25
N ARG A 200 22.23 -10.83 -0.44
CA ARG A 200 23.29 -9.83 -0.62
C ARG A 200 24.63 -10.50 -0.96
N ASN A 201 25.56 -9.70 -1.45
CA ASN A 201 26.93 -10.11 -1.76
C ASN A 201 26.96 -11.38 -2.65
N GLN A 202 27.59 -12.44 -2.21
CA GLN A 202 27.66 -13.70 -2.98
C GLN A 202 26.27 -14.34 -3.24
N TYR A 203 25.23 -13.95 -2.50
CA TYR A 203 23.83 -14.41 -2.69
C TYR A 203 22.98 -13.41 -3.47
N GLY A 204 23.56 -12.41 -4.16
CA GLY A 204 22.87 -11.34 -4.84
C GLY A 204 22.20 -11.73 -6.18
N THR A 205 21.96 -13.01 -6.44
CA THR A 205 21.29 -13.49 -7.65
C THR A 205 20.22 -14.55 -7.34
N PRO A 206 19.20 -14.72 -8.19
CA PRO A 206 18.15 -15.74 -7.99
C PRO A 206 18.68 -17.17 -7.90
N GLU A 207 19.81 -17.45 -8.59
CA GLU A 207 20.44 -18.78 -8.59
C GLU A 207 21.12 -19.09 -7.27
N LYS A 208 21.59 -18.08 -6.55
CA LYS A 208 22.35 -18.21 -5.31
C LYS A 208 21.49 -17.97 -4.07
N CYS A 209 20.54 -17.05 -4.13
CA CYS A 209 19.62 -16.81 -3.03
C CYS A 209 18.40 -17.70 -3.16
N LYS A 210 18.35 -18.74 -2.37
CA LYS A 210 17.26 -19.73 -2.39
C LYS A 210 16.30 -19.53 -1.21
N PRO A 211 15.03 -19.98 -1.34
CA PRO A 211 14.11 -19.94 -0.22
C PRO A 211 14.65 -20.70 0.98
N SER A 212 14.35 -20.19 2.16
CA SER A 212 14.71 -20.78 3.45
C SER A 212 13.49 -21.41 4.12
N VAL A 213 13.69 -22.15 5.20
CA VAL A 213 12.57 -22.64 6.03
C VAL A 213 11.69 -21.49 6.51
N TYR A 214 12.25 -20.34 6.81
CA TYR A 214 11.50 -19.15 7.22
C TYR A 214 10.66 -18.57 6.09
N SER A 215 11.21 -18.41 4.89
CA SER A 215 10.44 -17.93 3.74
C SER A 215 9.32 -18.90 3.35
N TRP A 216 9.49 -20.22 3.58
CA TRP A 216 8.43 -21.20 3.41
C TRP A 216 7.27 -21.00 4.40
N ILE A 217 7.55 -20.71 5.67
CA ILE A 217 6.53 -20.41 6.68
C ILE A 217 5.73 -19.15 6.26
N PHE A 218 6.43 -18.10 5.78
CA PHE A 218 5.81 -16.88 5.29
C PHE A 218 4.95 -17.15 4.04
N LYS A 219 5.45 -17.96 3.10
CA LYS A 219 4.74 -18.30 1.87
C LYS A 219 3.50 -19.17 2.13
N ASP A 220 3.58 -20.10 3.07
CA ASP A 220 2.44 -20.93 3.47
C ASP A 220 1.32 -20.11 4.12
N ALA A 221 1.67 -19.11 4.92
CA ALA A 221 0.70 -18.19 5.51
C ALA A 221 0.14 -17.19 4.49
N CYS A 222 0.95 -16.67 3.59
CA CYS A 222 0.62 -15.61 2.65
C CYS A 222 1.08 -15.97 1.21
N PRO A 223 0.38 -16.89 0.52
CA PRO A 223 0.86 -17.47 -0.74
C PRO A 223 1.08 -16.47 -1.88
N CYS A 224 0.33 -15.35 -1.87
CA CYS A 224 0.36 -14.33 -2.91
C CYS A 224 1.31 -13.16 -2.62
N TYR A 225 2.15 -13.24 -1.59
CA TYR A 225 3.09 -12.19 -1.22
C TYR A 225 4.53 -12.63 -1.49
N TYR A 226 5.43 -11.64 -1.64
CA TYR A 226 6.86 -11.91 -1.62
C TYR A 226 7.31 -12.33 -0.22
N SER A 227 7.80 -13.55 -0.08
CA SER A 227 8.32 -14.07 1.18
C SER A 227 9.84 -13.86 1.35
N TYR A 228 10.55 -13.58 0.26
CA TYR A 228 11.96 -13.16 0.21
C TYR A 228 12.24 -12.48 -1.14
N ALA A 229 13.42 -11.87 -1.31
CA ALA A 229 13.70 -10.95 -2.42
C ALA A 229 13.63 -11.58 -3.83
N TYR A 230 13.91 -12.88 -3.98
CA TYR A 230 13.85 -13.61 -5.26
C TYR A 230 12.74 -14.66 -5.28
N ASP A 231 11.63 -14.39 -4.61
CA ASP A 231 10.46 -15.30 -4.58
C ASP A 231 9.97 -15.61 -5.99
N SER A 232 9.75 -16.88 -6.30
CA SER A 232 9.42 -17.34 -7.66
C SER A 232 8.34 -18.45 -7.61
N PRO A 233 7.30 -18.38 -8.46
CA PRO A 233 7.04 -17.28 -9.41
C PRO A 233 6.81 -15.96 -8.69
N ALA A 234 7.32 -14.86 -9.27
CA ALA A 234 7.21 -13.53 -8.68
C ALA A 234 5.73 -13.12 -8.53
N PRO A 235 5.24 -12.82 -7.32
CA PRO A 235 3.85 -12.44 -7.08
C PRO A 235 3.58 -10.97 -7.43
N LEU A 236 4.12 -10.51 -8.55
CA LEU A 236 3.92 -9.17 -9.10
C LEU A 236 2.66 -9.11 -9.94
N VAL A 237 1.79 -8.16 -9.65
CA VAL A 237 0.56 -7.89 -10.41
C VAL A 237 0.78 -6.73 -11.37
N SER A 238 0.29 -6.91 -12.61
CA SER A 238 0.19 -5.87 -13.63
C SER A 238 -1.28 -5.59 -13.90
N CYS A 239 -1.74 -4.35 -13.68
CA CYS A 239 -3.16 -3.98 -13.77
C CYS A 239 -3.35 -2.57 -14.31
N ALA A 240 -4.20 -2.43 -15.33
CA ALA A 240 -4.61 -1.14 -15.87
C ALA A 240 -5.90 -0.69 -15.18
N SER A 241 -5.79 -0.08 -14.00
CA SER A 241 -6.91 0.54 -13.27
C SER A 241 -6.50 1.92 -12.77
N LYS A 242 -7.50 2.76 -12.52
CA LYS A 242 -7.32 4.10 -11.95
C LYS A 242 -7.67 4.16 -10.48
N ASP A 243 -8.35 3.14 -9.99
CA ASP A 243 -8.83 3.04 -8.63
C ASP A 243 -8.43 1.69 -8.05
N TYR A 244 -7.77 1.72 -6.90
CA TYR A 244 -7.36 0.55 -6.14
C TYR A 244 -7.91 0.61 -4.72
N VAL A 245 -8.34 -0.53 -4.21
CA VAL A 245 -8.75 -0.71 -2.82
C VAL A 245 -7.68 -1.50 -2.09
N ILE A 246 -7.08 -0.92 -1.07
CA ILE A 246 -6.13 -1.56 -0.16
C ILE A 246 -6.88 -1.83 1.14
N THR A 247 -7.03 -3.09 1.51
CA THR A 247 -7.76 -3.47 2.73
C THR A 247 -6.81 -4.07 3.75
N PHE A 248 -6.75 -3.47 4.93
CA PHE A 248 -6.09 -4.03 6.10
C PHE A 248 -7.04 -5.00 6.81
N CYS A 249 -6.54 -6.17 7.23
CA CYS A 249 -7.31 -7.27 7.81
C CYS A 249 -8.51 -7.66 6.94
N PRO A 250 -8.32 -8.08 5.67
CA PRO A 250 -9.42 -8.47 4.80
C PRO A 250 -10.17 -9.67 5.36
N SER A 251 -11.46 -9.81 5.01
CA SER A 251 -12.36 -10.87 5.51
C SER A 251 -11.91 -12.30 5.19
N THR A 252 -11.02 -12.46 4.23
CA THR A 252 -10.39 -13.75 3.87
C THR A 252 -9.20 -14.10 4.78
N TRP A 253 -8.85 -13.21 5.71
CA TRP A 253 -7.75 -13.41 6.63
C TRP A 253 -8.10 -14.43 7.69
N GLY A 254 -7.34 -15.52 7.72
CA GLY A 254 -7.36 -16.60 8.69
C GLY A 254 -8.69 -16.84 9.36
N GLY A 255 -9.31 -17.96 9.21
CA GLY A 255 -10.67 -18.30 9.64
C GLY A 255 -11.20 -17.80 11.02
N GLU A 256 -10.36 -17.12 11.81
CA GLU A 256 -10.73 -16.57 13.12
C GLU A 256 -11.75 -15.44 13.08
N GLN A 257 -11.81 -14.66 12.00
CA GLN A 257 -12.86 -13.63 11.87
C GLN A 257 -14.22 -14.21 11.50
N ALA A 258 -14.27 -15.47 11.03
CA ALA A 258 -15.52 -16.19 10.78
C ALA A 258 -16.11 -16.81 12.06
N GLN A 259 -15.36 -16.93 13.15
CA GLN A 259 -15.83 -17.54 14.40
C GLN A 259 -16.42 -16.55 15.42
N GLY A 260 -16.40 -15.24 15.14
CA GLY A 260 -17.08 -14.23 15.97
C GLY A 260 -18.61 -14.19 15.81
N GLY A 261 -19.20 -15.06 14.98
CA GLY A 261 -20.63 -15.26 14.87
C GLY A 261 -21.07 -16.40 15.81
N ASN A 262 -21.57 -16.07 16.99
CA ASN A 262 -22.30 -16.99 17.86
C ASN A 262 -23.39 -17.73 17.07
N HIS A 263 -23.11 -18.91 16.56
CA HIS A 263 -24.14 -19.89 16.26
C HIS A 263 -24.55 -20.59 17.56
N THR A 264 -25.44 -19.98 18.30
CA THR A 264 -26.28 -20.67 19.24
C THR A 264 -27.13 -21.64 18.41
N HIS A 265 -26.70 -22.89 18.32
CA HIS A 265 -27.57 -23.98 17.96
C HIS A 265 -28.58 -24.16 19.11
N VAL A 266 -29.76 -23.59 18.93
CA VAL A 266 -30.93 -24.01 19.66
C VAL A 266 -31.32 -25.35 19.07
N LEU A 267 -31.07 -26.41 19.81
CA LEU A 267 -31.70 -27.74 19.58
C LEU A 267 -33.15 -27.61 20.02
N ALA A 268 -34.05 -27.76 19.10
CA ALA A 268 -35.45 -28.14 19.35
C ALA A 268 -35.64 -29.57 18.90
#